data_85e4992bfeef34dd0af391ba0e0a5505
#
_entry.id   85e4992bfeef34dd0af391ba0e0a5505
#
_cell.length_a   1.000
_cell.length_b   1.000
_cell.length_c   1.000
_cell.angle_alpha   90.00
_cell.angle_beta   90.00
_cell.angle_gamma   90.00
#
_symmetry.space_group_name_H-M   'P 1'
#
loop_
_entity.id
_entity.type
_entity.pdbx_description
1 polymer ?
#
loop_
_entity_poly.entity_id
_entity_poly.type
_entity_poly.pdbx_seq_one_letter_code
_entity_poly.pdbx_strand_id
1 'polypeptide(L)'
;MENGSGTPVIELLLVFSAVFAIQVLAGIAAAITSLAGLVDALFVLAPPLGENPWTVVTSVYAHADLGHLLSNAVALVVFGWPVARATTRTRFHAFFLVCGALAGVVQVLTTAFLAGLPIVAAEPTAVLGASGGVFGLLGYLLASNRLSSSIAGSVSLPPLLSV
;
A
#
# COMPACT_ATOMS: atom_id res chain seq x y z
N MET A 1 -27.44 -2.62 4.38
CA MET A 1 -26.18 -3.08 3.75
C MET A 1 -25.99 -2.25 2.50
N GLU A 2 -25.14 -1.21 2.55
CA GLU A 2 -24.82 -0.42 1.35
C GLU A 2 -23.88 -1.26 0.47
N ASN A 3 -24.47 -1.91 -0.50
CA ASN A 3 -23.77 -2.74 -1.47
C ASN A 3 -23.24 -1.88 -2.62
N GLY A 4 -21.94 -1.96 -2.86
CA GLY A 4 -21.39 -1.83 -4.20
C GLY A 4 -21.29 -0.44 -4.79
N SER A 5 -21.10 0.61 -3.98
CA SER A 5 -20.75 1.93 -4.50
C SER A 5 -19.23 2.07 -4.64
N GLY A 6 -18.75 2.81 -5.65
CA GLY A 6 -17.34 3.18 -5.77
C GLY A 6 -16.85 4.16 -4.69
N THR A 7 -17.68 4.45 -3.69
CA THR A 7 -17.42 5.38 -2.58
C THR A 7 -16.06 5.12 -1.89
N PRO A 8 -15.66 3.89 -1.53
CA PRO A 8 -14.37 3.66 -0.86
C PRO A 8 -13.15 4.07 -1.71
N VAL A 9 -13.23 3.96 -3.02
CA VAL A 9 -12.17 4.41 -3.93
C VAL A 9 -12.06 5.93 -3.91
N ILE A 10 -13.20 6.62 -4.00
CA ILE A 10 -13.25 8.09 -3.94
C ILE A 10 -12.72 8.58 -2.60
N GLU A 11 -13.08 7.92 -1.50
CA GLU A 11 -12.58 8.25 -0.17
C GLU A 11 -11.05 8.13 -0.08
N LEU A 12 -10.45 7.05 -0.61
CA LEU A 12 -8.99 6.93 -0.65
C LEU A 12 -8.34 7.99 -1.53
N LEU A 13 -8.92 8.33 -2.69
CA LEU A 13 -8.43 9.43 -3.53
C LEU A 13 -8.44 10.76 -2.80
N LEU A 14 -9.49 11.04 -2.03
CA LEU A 14 -9.57 12.24 -1.19
C LEU A 14 -8.52 12.21 -0.07
N VAL A 15 -8.31 11.06 0.59
CA VAL A 15 -7.27 10.89 1.59
C VAL A 15 -5.88 11.10 0.99
N PHE A 16 -5.57 10.51 -0.16
CA PHE A 16 -4.30 10.72 -0.86
C PHE A 16 -4.06 12.19 -1.16
N SER A 17 -5.07 12.87 -1.72
CA SER A 17 -5.00 14.29 -2.05
C SER A 17 -4.79 15.16 -0.80
N ALA A 18 -5.52 14.87 0.29
CA ALA A 18 -5.40 15.60 1.54
C ALA A 18 -4.03 15.38 2.20
N VAL A 19 -3.55 14.13 2.26
CA VAL A 19 -2.22 13.82 2.82
C VAL A 19 -1.13 14.46 1.98
N PHE A 20 -1.21 14.41 0.66
CA PHE A 20 -0.23 15.06 -0.22
C PHE A 20 -0.22 16.58 -0.03
N ALA A 21 -1.38 17.22 0.10
CA ALA A 21 -1.46 18.65 0.42
C ALA A 21 -0.80 18.96 1.78
N ILE A 22 -1.03 18.13 2.80
CA ILE A 22 -0.38 18.27 4.12
C ILE A 22 1.14 18.10 3.99
N GLN A 23 1.62 17.13 3.21
CA GLN A 23 3.06 16.93 2.96
C GLN A 23 3.69 18.17 2.31
N VAL A 24 3.03 18.76 1.30
CA VAL A 24 3.50 19.99 0.64
C VAL A 24 3.56 21.15 1.65
N LEU A 25 2.50 21.34 2.45
CA LEU A 25 2.48 22.40 3.48
C LEU A 25 3.55 22.16 4.56
N ALA A 26 3.74 20.92 5.01
CA ALA A 26 4.78 20.56 5.97
C ALA A 26 6.19 20.81 5.38
N GLY A 27 6.39 20.50 4.11
CA GLY A 27 7.64 20.78 3.39
C GLY A 27 7.94 22.27 3.31
N ILE A 28 6.93 23.10 3.00
CA ILE A 28 7.06 24.57 2.98
C ILE A 28 7.38 25.07 4.41
N ALA A 29 6.65 24.60 5.42
CA ALA A 29 6.91 24.98 6.80
C ALA A 29 8.31 24.58 7.26
N ALA A 30 8.77 23.38 6.91
CA ALA A 30 10.12 22.90 7.20
C ALA A 30 11.20 23.79 6.56
N ALA A 31 10.98 24.22 5.32
CA ALA A 31 11.91 25.11 4.61
C ALA A 31 12.00 26.51 5.26
N ILE A 32 10.87 27.04 5.76
CA ILE A 32 10.82 28.38 6.40
C ILE A 32 11.37 28.35 7.83
N THR A 33 11.11 27.26 8.58
CA THR A 33 11.45 27.17 10.01
C THR A 33 12.74 26.40 10.29
N SER A 34 13.44 25.95 9.26
CA SER A 34 14.64 25.09 9.37
C SER A 34 14.38 23.76 10.10
N LEU A 35 13.16 23.27 10.11
CA LEU A 35 12.78 21.96 10.65
C LEU A 35 13.05 20.87 9.61
N ALA A 36 14.33 20.66 9.27
CA ALA A 36 14.72 19.59 8.36
C ALA A 36 14.22 18.22 8.86
N GLY A 37 13.70 17.40 7.95
CA GLY A 37 13.20 16.06 8.28
C GLY A 37 11.75 15.99 8.81
N LEU A 38 11.02 17.13 8.91
CA LEU A 38 9.63 17.12 9.39
C LEU A 38 8.73 16.20 8.55
N VAL A 39 8.85 16.26 7.23
CA VAL A 39 8.05 15.41 6.31
C VAL A 39 8.42 13.95 6.50
N ASP A 40 9.71 13.64 6.62
CA ASP A 40 10.20 12.28 6.81
C ASP A 40 9.71 11.70 8.15
N ALA A 41 9.83 12.46 9.23
CA ALA A 41 9.36 12.04 10.54
C ALA A 41 7.85 11.78 10.61
N LEU A 42 7.05 12.44 9.78
CA LEU A 42 5.60 12.29 9.78
C LEU A 42 5.10 11.23 8.79
N PHE A 43 5.77 11.04 7.66
CA PHE A 43 5.20 10.31 6.53
C PHE A 43 6.09 9.22 5.93
N VAL A 44 7.39 9.15 6.29
CA VAL A 44 8.31 8.19 5.69
C VAL A 44 8.60 7.06 6.66
N LEU A 45 8.27 5.84 6.26
CA LEU A 45 8.59 4.64 7.02
C LEU A 45 10.05 4.25 6.77
N ALA A 46 10.89 4.38 7.80
CA ALA A 46 12.32 4.13 7.74
C ALA A 46 12.81 3.33 8.95
N PRO A 47 13.94 2.63 8.84
CA PRO A 47 14.58 2.02 10.00
C PRO A 47 15.28 3.08 10.86
N PRO A 48 15.30 2.94 12.20
CA PRO A 48 14.62 1.88 12.97
C PRO A 48 13.12 2.17 13.15
N LEU A 49 12.27 1.16 12.94
CA LEU A 49 10.80 1.30 12.92
C LEU A 49 10.20 1.87 14.22
N GLY A 50 10.93 1.80 15.32
CA GLY A 50 10.46 2.26 16.63
C GLY A 50 10.54 3.77 16.85
N GLU A 51 11.30 4.52 16.05
CA GLU A 51 11.46 5.97 16.23
C GLU A 51 10.18 6.75 15.87
N ASN A 52 9.55 6.37 14.75
CA ASN A 52 8.32 7.01 14.26
C ASN A 52 7.26 5.94 13.94
N PRO A 53 6.71 5.23 14.93
CA PRO A 53 5.86 4.05 14.68
C PRO A 53 4.56 4.36 13.93
N TRP A 54 4.05 5.61 14.00
CA TRP A 54 2.90 6.05 13.23
C TRP A 54 3.13 6.02 11.72
N THR A 55 4.39 6.06 11.27
CA THR A 55 4.73 6.02 9.84
C THR A 55 4.36 4.69 9.20
N VAL A 56 4.17 3.62 9.95
CA VAL A 56 3.58 2.36 9.47
C VAL A 56 2.22 2.60 8.82
N VAL A 57 1.45 3.58 9.32
CA VAL A 57 0.13 3.94 8.80
C VAL A 57 0.22 5.12 7.85
N THR A 58 0.89 6.20 8.25
CA THR A 58 0.88 7.45 7.48
C THR A 58 1.60 7.30 6.14
N SER A 59 2.65 6.49 6.06
CA SER A 59 3.37 6.23 4.81
C SER A 59 2.51 5.57 3.72
N VAL A 60 1.49 4.79 4.11
CA VAL A 60 0.57 4.13 3.17
C VAL A 60 -0.24 5.14 2.34
N TYR A 61 -0.44 6.33 2.87
CA TYR A 61 -1.22 7.39 2.22
C TYR A 61 -0.35 8.52 1.67
N ALA A 62 0.93 8.51 1.97
CA ALA A 62 1.89 9.53 1.58
C ALA A 62 2.46 9.27 0.17
N HIS A 63 2.93 10.32 -0.51
CA HIS A 63 3.47 10.21 -1.86
C HIS A 63 4.71 11.11 -2.02
N ALA A 64 5.74 10.61 -2.70
CA ALA A 64 6.99 11.34 -2.88
C ALA A 64 6.83 12.59 -3.75
N ASP A 65 6.00 12.48 -4.78
CA ASP A 65 5.76 13.54 -5.76
C ASP A 65 4.39 13.36 -6.43
N LEU A 66 4.02 14.32 -7.27
CA LEU A 66 2.73 14.31 -7.97
C LEU A 66 2.61 13.14 -8.95
N GLY A 67 3.69 12.74 -9.62
CA GLY A 67 3.69 11.59 -10.54
C GLY A 67 3.40 10.29 -9.81
N HIS A 68 4.01 10.11 -8.63
CA HIS A 68 3.77 8.98 -7.76
C HIS A 68 2.32 8.96 -7.23
N LEU A 69 1.77 10.12 -6.83
CA LEU A 69 0.37 10.25 -6.44
C LEU A 69 -0.57 9.85 -7.59
N LEU A 70 -0.35 10.40 -8.80
CA LEU A 70 -1.21 10.15 -9.94
C LEU A 70 -1.17 8.68 -10.40
N SER A 71 0.01 8.06 -10.42
CA SER A 71 0.15 6.64 -10.78
C SER A 71 -0.59 5.72 -9.81
N ASN A 72 -0.48 5.98 -8.50
CA ASN A 72 -1.23 5.23 -7.50
C ASN A 72 -2.74 5.51 -7.57
N ALA A 73 -3.14 6.75 -7.86
CA ALA A 73 -4.56 7.09 -8.03
C ALA A 73 -5.18 6.36 -9.23
N VAL A 74 -4.50 6.32 -10.37
CA VAL A 74 -4.97 5.57 -11.55
C VAL A 74 -5.07 4.08 -11.24
N ALA A 75 -4.03 3.49 -10.64
CA ALA A 75 -4.02 2.08 -10.28
C ALA A 75 -5.09 1.74 -9.23
N LEU A 76 -5.33 2.63 -8.26
CA LEU A 76 -6.41 2.50 -7.28
C LEU A 76 -7.79 2.49 -7.97
N VAL A 77 -8.02 3.37 -8.95
CA VAL A 77 -9.29 3.36 -9.71
C VAL A 77 -9.44 2.05 -10.48
N VAL A 78 -8.41 1.62 -11.19
CA VAL A 78 -8.45 0.41 -12.04
C VAL A 78 -8.67 -0.86 -11.21
N PHE A 79 -7.92 -1.04 -10.13
CA PHE A 79 -7.98 -2.26 -9.33
C PHE A 79 -8.96 -2.16 -8.15
N GLY A 80 -9.10 -0.98 -7.57
CA GLY A 80 -9.93 -0.76 -6.39
C GLY A 80 -11.43 -0.72 -6.71
N TRP A 81 -11.81 -0.17 -7.88
CA TRP A 81 -13.22 -0.05 -8.23
C TRP A 81 -13.98 -1.39 -8.26
N PRO A 82 -13.47 -2.44 -8.93
CA PRO A 82 -14.11 -3.76 -8.90
C PRO A 82 -14.17 -4.37 -7.49
N VAL A 83 -13.11 -4.21 -6.68
CA VAL A 83 -13.06 -4.74 -5.30
C VAL A 83 -14.05 -4.01 -4.40
N ALA A 84 -14.14 -2.67 -4.52
CA ALA A 84 -15.10 -1.87 -3.76
C ALA A 84 -16.55 -2.29 -4.01
N ARG A 85 -16.86 -2.75 -5.22
CA ARG A 85 -18.20 -3.27 -5.57
C ARG A 85 -18.47 -4.68 -5.06
N ALA A 86 -17.40 -5.43 -4.73
CA ALA A 86 -17.48 -6.82 -4.26
C ALA A 86 -17.36 -6.95 -2.73
N THR A 87 -17.00 -5.86 -2.02
CA THR A 87 -16.74 -5.87 -0.58
C THR A 87 -17.51 -4.77 0.14
N THR A 88 -17.49 -4.79 1.48
CA THR A 88 -18.02 -3.68 2.28
C THR A 88 -16.98 -2.56 2.41
N ARG A 89 -17.44 -1.32 2.63
CA ARG A 89 -16.58 -0.14 2.84
C ARG A 89 -15.48 -0.39 3.87
N THR A 90 -15.85 -0.90 5.04
CA THR A 90 -14.89 -1.18 6.13
C THR A 90 -13.86 -2.23 5.73
N ARG A 91 -14.28 -3.32 5.08
CA ARG A 91 -13.36 -4.37 4.62
C ARG A 91 -12.39 -3.85 3.57
N PHE A 92 -12.87 -3.01 2.65
CA PHE A 92 -12.03 -2.40 1.63
C PHE A 92 -10.91 -1.56 2.24
N HIS A 93 -11.25 -0.61 3.15
CA HIS A 93 -10.26 0.23 3.80
C HIS A 93 -9.31 -0.57 4.70
N ALA A 94 -9.83 -1.51 5.49
CA ALA A 94 -9.00 -2.36 6.34
C ALA A 94 -8.02 -3.20 5.51
N PHE A 95 -8.49 -3.82 4.43
CA PHE A 95 -7.65 -4.60 3.54
C PHE A 95 -6.56 -3.76 2.89
N PHE A 96 -6.93 -2.58 2.36
CA PHE A 96 -5.98 -1.65 1.75
C PHE A 96 -4.89 -1.22 2.73
N LEU A 97 -5.28 -0.80 3.94
CA LEU A 97 -4.33 -0.37 4.98
C LEU A 97 -3.42 -1.51 5.43
N VAL A 98 -3.97 -2.69 5.70
CA VAL A 98 -3.18 -3.84 6.16
C VAL A 98 -2.17 -4.26 5.09
N CYS A 99 -2.60 -4.39 3.82
CA CYS A 99 -1.69 -4.72 2.72
C CYS A 99 -0.59 -3.67 2.55
N GLY A 100 -0.95 -2.37 2.60
CA GLY A 100 0.00 -1.28 2.48
C GLY A 100 1.02 -1.25 3.62
N ALA A 101 0.56 -1.35 4.86
CA ALA A 101 1.41 -1.37 6.05
C ALA A 101 2.36 -2.58 6.06
N LEU A 102 1.84 -3.78 5.78
CA LEU A 102 2.66 -5.00 5.71
C LEU A 102 3.71 -4.91 4.60
N ALA A 103 3.33 -4.44 3.41
CA ALA A 103 4.28 -4.26 2.31
C ALA A 103 5.39 -3.28 2.67
N GLY A 104 5.05 -2.15 3.30
CA GLY A 104 6.04 -1.17 3.76
C GLY A 104 7.00 -1.74 4.81
N VAL A 105 6.47 -2.38 5.84
CA VAL A 105 7.29 -3.02 6.90
C VAL A 105 8.19 -4.10 6.31
N VAL A 106 7.66 -5.00 5.48
CA VAL A 106 8.46 -6.05 4.83
C VAL A 106 9.56 -5.46 3.96
N GLN A 107 9.26 -4.40 3.20
CA GLN A 107 10.25 -3.71 2.36
C GLN A 107 11.39 -3.16 3.19
N VAL A 108 11.08 -2.40 4.27
CA VAL A 108 12.10 -1.82 5.16
C VAL A 108 12.94 -2.90 5.83
N LEU A 109 12.32 -3.94 6.37
CA LEU A 109 13.04 -5.04 7.03
C LEU A 109 13.92 -5.82 6.05
N THR A 110 13.43 -6.09 4.84
CA THR A 110 14.18 -6.81 3.82
C THR A 110 15.39 -6.02 3.36
N THR A 111 15.23 -4.73 3.07
CA THR A 111 16.37 -3.90 2.64
C THR A 111 17.37 -3.67 3.76
N ALA A 112 16.93 -3.50 5.01
CA ALA A 112 17.81 -3.41 6.16
C ALA A 112 18.60 -4.72 6.39
N PHE A 113 17.96 -5.88 6.24
CA PHE A 113 18.63 -7.18 6.31
C PHE A 113 19.67 -7.34 5.20
N LEU A 114 19.32 -7.02 3.96
CA LEU A 114 20.23 -7.11 2.82
C LEU A 114 21.43 -6.17 2.96
N ALA A 115 21.20 -4.94 3.45
CA ALA A 115 22.27 -3.98 3.71
C ALA A 115 23.28 -4.46 4.78
N GLY A 116 22.88 -5.35 5.67
CA GLY A 116 23.76 -5.99 6.66
C GLY A 116 24.62 -7.13 6.10
N LEU A 117 24.39 -7.57 4.84
CA LEU A 117 25.15 -8.67 4.25
C LEU A 117 26.42 -8.14 3.54
N PRO A 118 27.62 -8.70 3.86
CA PRO A 118 28.89 -8.17 3.30
C PRO A 118 29.04 -8.37 1.78
N ILE A 119 28.18 -9.18 1.18
CA ILE A 119 28.20 -9.52 -0.26
C ILE A 119 27.19 -8.73 -1.09
N VAL A 120 26.35 -7.90 -0.45
CA VAL A 120 25.30 -7.13 -1.10
C VAL A 120 25.54 -5.64 -0.90
N ALA A 121 25.76 -4.93 -2.00
CA ALA A 121 25.80 -3.47 -1.98
C ALA A 121 24.38 -2.91 -1.95
N ALA A 122 23.73 -2.98 -0.80
CA ALA A 122 22.39 -2.46 -0.58
C ALA A 122 22.41 -1.40 0.53
N GLU A 123 21.57 -0.38 0.37
CA GLU A 123 21.32 0.61 1.40
C GLU A 123 19.95 0.36 2.04
N PRO A 124 19.79 0.61 3.36
CA PRO A 124 18.47 0.59 3.97
C PRO A 124 17.53 1.58 3.27
N THR A 125 16.40 1.10 2.84
CA THR A 125 15.47 1.92 2.05
C THR A 125 14.31 2.40 2.91
N ALA A 126 14.10 3.69 2.91
CA ALA A 126 12.88 4.32 3.43
C ALA A 126 11.76 4.20 2.39
N VAL A 127 10.52 4.04 2.83
CA VAL A 127 9.37 3.84 1.95
C VAL A 127 8.21 4.75 2.32
N LEU A 128 7.50 5.17 1.29
CA LEU A 128 6.18 5.79 1.37
C LEU A 128 5.43 5.52 0.06
N GLY A 129 4.12 5.42 0.14
CA GLY A 129 3.26 5.24 -1.03
C GLY A 129 2.19 4.17 -0.88
N ALA A 130 1.11 4.39 -1.60
CA ALA A 130 -0.08 3.54 -1.60
C ALA A 130 0.10 2.21 -2.34
N SER A 131 1.23 2.01 -3.03
CA SER A 131 1.47 0.89 -3.95
C SER A 131 1.25 -0.48 -3.30
N GLY A 132 1.68 -0.68 -2.05
CA GLY A 132 1.43 -1.93 -1.33
C GLY A 132 -0.04 -2.28 -1.19
N GLY A 133 -0.88 -1.29 -0.84
CA GLY A 133 -2.34 -1.45 -0.78
C GLY A 133 -2.95 -1.67 -2.16
N VAL A 134 -2.49 -0.93 -3.17
CA VAL A 134 -2.95 -1.06 -4.57
C VAL A 134 -2.61 -2.45 -5.13
N PHE A 135 -1.39 -2.95 -4.92
CA PHE A 135 -1.03 -4.31 -5.33
C PHE A 135 -1.77 -5.38 -4.52
N GLY A 136 -2.12 -5.10 -3.27
CA GLY A 136 -3.03 -5.95 -2.49
C GLY A 136 -4.40 -6.09 -3.18
N LEU A 137 -4.98 -4.97 -3.65
CA LEU A 137 -6.25 -5.00 -4.40
C LEU A 137 -6.14 -5.76 -5.72
N LEU A 138 -5.03 -5.59 -6.46
CA LEU A 138 -4.74 -6.39 -7.65
C LEU A 138 -4.66 -7.89 -7.31
N GLY A 139 -3.94 -8.25 -6.24
CA GLY A 139 -3.86 -9.63 -5.75
C GLY A 139 -5.23 -10.22 -5.40
N TYR A 140 -6.09 -9.43 -4.76
CA TYR A 140 -7.48 -9.83 -4.48
C TYR A 140 -8.27 -10.11 -5.77
N LEU A 141 -8.14 -9.26 -6.80
CA LEU A 141 -8.82 -9.46 -8.08
C LEU A 141 -8.33 -10.74 -8.78
N LEU A 142 -7.03 -10.97 -8.80
CA LEU A 142 -6.46 -12.16 -9.42
C LEU A 142 -6.90 -13.44 -8.70
N ALA A 143 -6.92 -13.42 -7.35
CA ALA A 143 -7.35 -14.56 -6.54
C ALA A 143 -8.85 -14.84 -6.65
N SER A 144 -9.68 -13.80 -6.79
CA SER A 144 -11.14 -13.93 -6.87
C SER A 144 -11.66 -14.06 -8.31
N ASN A 145 -10.80 -14.01 -9.32
CA ASN A 145 -11.23 -14.11 -10.71
C ASN A 145 -11.63 -15.55 -11.05
N ARG A 146 -12.71 -15.69 -11.84
CA ARG A 146 -13.19 -16.98 -12.37
C ARG A 146 -12.15 -17.75 -13.19
N LEU A 147 -11.12 -17.03 -13.71
CA LEU A 147 -10.00 -17.67 -14.40
C LEU A 147 -9.17 -18.55 -13.45
N SER A 148 -8.91 -18.10 -12.22
CA SER A 148 -8.24 -18.92 -11.21
C SER A 148 -9.07 -20.13 -10.77
N SER A 149 -10.40 -19.99 -10.68
CA SER A 149 -11.30 -21.11 -10.38
C SER A 149 -11.40 -22.11 -11.55
N SER A 150 -11.30 -21.65 -12.79
CA SER A 150 -11.27 -22.53 -13.98
C SER A 150 -9.94 -23.28 -14.09
N ILE A 151 -8.82 -22.66 -13.76
CA ILE A 151 -7.50 -23.31 -13.72
C ILE A 151 -7.45 -24.33 -12.58
N ALA A 152 -7.96 -23.99 -11.39
CA ALA A 152 -8.06 -24.90 -10.25
C ALA A 152 -9.02 -26.08 -10.51
N GLY A 153 -10.09 -25.85 -11.26
CA GLY A 153 -11.04 -26.89 -11.66
C GLY A 153 -10.54 -27.80 -12.78
N SER A 154 -9.59 -27.34 -13.61
CA SER A 154 -8.96 -28.16 -14.65
C SER A 154 -7.77 -28.98 -14.16
N VAL A 155 -7.25 -28.71 -12.96
CA VAL A 155 -6.33 -29.58 -12.25
C VAL A 155 -7.15 -30.59 -11.42
N SER A 156 -7.87 -31.50 -12.10
CA SER A 156 -8.43 -32.68 -11.45
C SER A 156 -7.27 -33.59 -11.06
N LEU A 157 -6.87 -33.55 -9.80
CA LEU A 157 -6.02 -34.59 -9.23
C LEU A 157 -6.77 -35.89 -9.40
N PRO A 158 -6.18 -36.98 -10.00
CA PRO A 158 -6.79 -38.25 -10.05
C PRO A 158 -7.10 -38.70 -8.61
N PRO A 159 -8.25 -39.40 -8.37
CA PRO A 159 -8.57 -39.87 -7.03
C PRO A 159 -7.50 -40.87 -6.61
N LEU A 160 -6.55 -40.40 -5.78
CA LEU A 160 -5.64 -41.28 -5.09
C LEU A 160 -6.44 -41.93 -3.96
N LEU A 161 -6.83 -43.18 -4.21
CA LEU A 161 -7.31 -44.17 -3.22
C LEU A 161 -8.74 -43.97 -2.73
N SER A 162 -9.69 -44.51 -3.49
CA SER A 162 -10.84 -45.21 -2.89
C SER A 162 -10.41 -46.67 -2.57
N VAL A 163 -10.12 -46.94 -1.32
CA VAL A 163 -10.16 -48.28 -0.71
C VAL A 163 -11.26 -48.27 0.32
#